data_428c407062966410583051e6406a25ad
#
_entry.id   428c407062966410583051e6406a25ad
#
_cell.length_a   1.000
_cell.length_b   1.000
_cell.length_c   1.000
_cell.angle_alpha   90.00
_cell.angle_beta   90.00
_cell.angle_gamma   90.00
#
_symmetry.space_group_name_H-M   'P 1'
#
loop_
_entity.id
_entity.type
_entity.pdbx_description
1 polymer ?
#
loop_
_entity_poly.entity_id
_entity_poly.type
_entity_poly.pdbx_seq_one_letter_code
_entity_poly.pdbx_strand_id
1 'polypeptide(L)'
;MLDKIDLELKLRIMYLYTIIITFVFGLGILIAPAMVTSIFGWPKQDPIVLGITGSVYMTFGLVSILGLRDPLKFMPILLMQLCYKVIWVIAVVIPLLIIGQFPSYAILHVVIFATFIIGDIIVLPFSDLISKKSE
;
A
#
# COMPACT_ATOMS: atom_id res chain seq x y z
N MET A 1 18.95 -9.79 -20.03
CA MET A 1 18.10 -8.79 -20.73
C MET A 1 16.62 -9.08 -20.58
N LEU A 2 16.15 -10.28 -20.88
CA LEU A 2 14.75 -10.68 -20.69
C LEU A 2 14.31 -10.58 -19.22
N ASP A 3 15.14 -11.01 -18.27
CA ASP A 3 14.84 -10.94 -16.84
C ASP A 3 14.64 -9.52 -16.33
N LYS A 4 15.40 -8.55 -16.85
CA LYS A 4 15.25 -7.13 -16.49
C LYS A 4 13.96 -6.56 -17.04
N ILE A 5 13.61 -6.88 -18.28
CA ILE A 5 12.35 -6.42 -18.93
C ILE A 5 11.14 -7.00 -18.18
N ASP A 6 11.19 -8.26 -17.80
CA ASP A 6 10.15 -8.93 -17.02
C ASP A 6 9.98 -8.29 -15.63
N LEU A 7 11.09 -8.01 -14.95
CA LEU A 7 11.08 -7.31 -13.66
C LEU A 7 10.47 -5.91 -13.79
N GLU A 8 10.90 -5.11 -14.76
CA GLU A 8 10.36 -3.77 -14.95
C GLU A 8 8.86 -3.80 -15.26
N LEU A 9 8.39 -4.78 -16.05
CA LEU A 9 6.97 -4.95 -16.33
C LEU A 9 6.18 -5.26 -15.06
N LYS A 10 6.65 -6.19 -14.24
CA LYS A 10 6.02 -6.55 -12.96
C LYS A 10 5.95 -5.36 -12.00
N LEU A 11 7.03 -4.60 -11.90
CA LEU A 11 7.06 -3.38 -11.10
C LEU A 11 6.06 -2.32 -11.61
N ARG A 12 5.96 -2.11 -12.92
CA ARG A 12 4.99 -1.19 -13.52
C ARG A 12 3.55 -1.59 -13.22
N ILE A 13 3.25 -2.89 -13.24
CA ILE A 13 1.92 -3.40 -12.86
C ILE A 13 1.61 -3.05 -11.40
N MET A 14 2.55 -3.23 -10.48
CA MET A 14 2.35 -2.87 -9.07
C MET A 14 2.23 -1.37 -8.85
N TYR A 15 3.00 -0.54 -9.56
CA TYR A 15 2.81 0.92 -9.51
C TYR A 15 1.44 1.32 -10.02
N LEU A 16 0.99 0.75 -11.13
CA LEU A 16 -0.34 1.05 -11.68
C LEU A 16 -1.44 0.64 -10.70
N TYR A 17 -1.32 -0.54 -10.10
CA TYR A 17 -2.24 -1.01 -9.06
C TYR A 17 -2.26 -0.07 -7.84
N THR A 18 -1.10 0.38 -7.39
CA THR A 18 -0.96 1.35 -6.30
C THR A 18 -1.63 2.68 -6.65
N ILE A 19 -1.41 3.21 -7.86
CA ILE A 19 -2.05 4.45 -8.33
C ILE A 19 -3.56 4.30 -8.28
N ILE A 20 -4.11 3.25 -8.87
CA ILE A 20 -5.57 3.07 -8.97
C ILE A 20 -6.19 2.93 -7.58
N ILE A 21 -5.60 2.14 -6.70
CA ILE A 21 -6.19 1.84 -5.38
C ILE A 21 -5.86 2.94 -4.38
N THR A 22 -4.57 3.23 -4.14
CA THR A 22 -4.19 4.12 -3.03
C THR A 22 -4.41 5.59 -3.35
N PHE A 23 -4.16 6.03 -4.59
CA PHE A 23 -4.42 7.43 -4.96
C PHE A 23 -5.90 7.75 -4.91
N VAL A 24 -6.75 6.92 -5.51
CA VAL A 24 -8.20 7.12 -5.54
C VAL A 24 -8.78 7.07 -4.12
N PHE A 25 -8.32 6.12 -3.32
CA PHE A 25 -8.75 5.99 -1.93
C PHE A 25 -8.29 7.18 -1.06
N GLY A 26 -7.03 7.58 -1.17
CA GLY A 26 -6.49 8.74 -0.47
C GLY A 26 -7.18 10.04 -0.87
N LEU A 27 -7.41 10.25 -2.16
CA LEU A 27 -8.16 11.39 -2.66
C LEU A 27 -9.60 11.38 -2.12
N GLY A 28 -10.27 10.22 -2.14
CA GLY A 28 -11.61 10.06 -1.59
C GLY A 28 -11.69 10.44 -0.12
N ILE A 29 -10.73 10.02 0.70
CA ILE A 29 -10.64 10.42 2.12
C ILE A 29 -10.52 11.95 2.27
N LEU A 30 -9.72 12.59 1.41
CA LEU A 30 -9.46 14.04 1.54
C LEU A 30 -10.64 14.91 1.09
N ILE A 31 -11.33 14.52 0.01
CA ILE A 31 -12.41 15.34 -0.58
C ILE A 31 -13.81 14.94 -0.15
N ALA A 32 -14.01 13.67 0.22
CA ALA A 32 -15.31 13.12 0.59
C ALA A 32 -15.23 12.13 1.76
N PRO A 33 -14.66 12.52 2.92
CA PRO A 33 -14.40 11.60 4.04
C PRO A 33 -15.67 10.91 4.55
N ALA A 34 -16.80 11.61 4.60
CA ALA A 34 -18.06 11.04 5.04
C ALA A 34 -18.56 9.91 4.11
N MET A 35 -18.37 10.06 2.81
CA MET A 35 -18.72 9.03 1.83
C MET A 35 -17.82 7.79 2.01
N VAL A 36 -16.52 7.97 2.14
CA VAL A 36 -15.57 6.86 2.33
C VAL A 36 -15.86 6.12 3.63
N THR A 37 -16.04 6.83 4.74
CA THR A 37 -16.36 6.19 6.03
C THR A 37 -17.67 5.42 5.98
N SER A 38 -18.67 5.93 5.25
CA SER A 38 -19.95 5.25 5.03
C SER A 38 -19.81 3.97 4.21
N ILE A 39 -19.07 4.04 3.08
CA ILE A 39 -18.85 2.88 2.20
C ILE A 39 -18.13 1.74 2.93
N PHE A 40 -17.13 2.09 3.74
CA PHE A 40 -16.37 1.10 4.51
C PHE A 40 -17.01 0.70 5.84
N GLY A 41 -18.12 1.33 6.23
CA GLY A 41 -18.77 1.08 7.50
C GLY A 41 -17.93 1.47 8.72
N TRP A 42 -17.02 2.43 8.57
CA TRP A 42 -16.16 2.86 9.66
C TRP A 42 -16.92 3.66 10.71
N PRO A 43 -16.57 3.51 11.99
CA PRO A 43 -17.04 4.43 13.02
C PRO A 43 -16.53 5.85 12.73
N LYS A 44 -17.12 6.84 13.40
CA LYS A 44 -16.69 8.23 13.26
C LYS A 44 -15.19 8.35 13.51
N GLN A 45 -14.50 8.93 12.55
CA GLN A 45 -13.06 9.12 12.58
C GLN A 45 -12.71 10.55 13.01
N ASP A 46 -11.55 10.69 13.66
CA ASP A 46 -10.96 12.00 13.87
C ASP A 46 -10.52 12.60 12.53
N PRO A 47 -10.94 13.80 12.16
CA PRO A 47 -10.66 14.37 10.84
C PRO A 47 -9.18 14.65 10.61
N ILE A 48 -8.40 14.92 11.66
CA ILE A 48 -6.96 15.16 11.55
C ILE A 48 -6.26 13.86 11.22
N VAL A 49 -6.51 12.79 11.99
CA VAL A 49 -5.89 11.47 11.78
C VAL A 49 -6.32 10.88 10.44
N LEU A 50 -7.60 10.99 10.08
CA LEU A 50 -8.11 10.53 8.80
C LEU A 50 -7.48 11.30 7.64
N GLY A 51 -7.31 12.63 7.78
CA GLY A 51 -6.63 13.46 6.79
C GLY A 51 -5.16 13.06 6.57
N ILE A 52 -4.43 12.76 7.64
CA ILE A 52 -3.06 12.23 7.54
C ILE A 52 -3.05 10.91 6.75
N THR A 53 -3.96 10.01 7.07
CA THR A 53 -4.09 8.72 6.38
C THR A 53 -4.36 8.92 4.88
N GLY A 54 -5.31 9.78 4.53
CA GLY A 54 -5.61 10.10 3.13
C GLY A 54 -4.42 10.71 2.39
N SER A 55 -3.69 11.61 3.05
CA SER A 55 -2.49 12.25 2.49
C SER A 55 -1.37 11.25 2.22
N VAL A 56 -1.14 10.30 3.14
CA VAL A 56 -0.15 9.23 2.97
C VAL A 56 -0.51 8.34 1.79
N TYR A 57 -1.76 7.88 1.70
CA TYR A 57 -2.20 7.04 0.57
C TYR A 57 -2.11 7.79 -0.77
N MET A 58 -2.52 9.05 -0.81
CA MET A 58 -2.39 9.87 -2.01
C MET A 58 -0.92 10.02 -2.42
N THR A 59 -0.01 10.20 -1.46
CA THR A 59 1.43 10.30 -1.71
C THR A 59 2.00 9.02 -2.32
N PHE A 60 1.64 7.84 -1.79
CA PHE A 60 2.04 6.57 -2.41
C PHE A 60 1.60 6.47 -3.86
N GLY A 61 0.36 6.87 -4.16
CA GLY A 61 -0.14 6.91 -5.53
C GLY A 61 0.61 7.89 -6.42
N LEU A 62 0.85 9.12 -5.95
CA LEU A 62 1.59 10.15 -6.70
C LEU A 62 3.02 9.73 -7.02
N VAL A 63 3.76 9.20 -6.03
CA VAL A 63 5.14 8.76 -6.26
C VAL A 63 5.19 7.52 -7.15
N SER A 64 4.17 6.68 -7.11
CA SER A 64 4.05 5.53 -8.03
C SER A 64 3.91 5.94 -9.49
N ILE A 65 3.42 7.16 -9.80
CA ILE A 65 3.44 7.70 -11.17
C ILE A 65 4.87 7.85 -11.67
N LEU A 66 5.80 8.28 -10.80
CA LEU A 66 7.23 8.33 -11.14
C LEU A 66 7.81 6.93 -11.32
N GLY A 67 7.34 5.96 -10.54
CA GLY A 67 7.69 4.54 -10.69
C GLY A 67 7.30 3.95 -12.05
N LEU A 68 6.23 4.42 -12.66
CA LEU A 68 5.88 4.02 -14.04
C LEU A 68 6.92 4.46 -15.08
N ARG A 69 7.62 5.58 -14.82
CA ARG A 69 8.66 6.08 -15.71
C ARG A 69 9.99 5.36 -15.50
N ASP A 70 10.39 5.18 -14.24
CA ASP A 70 11.64 4.54 -13.86
C ASP A 70 11.40 3.50 -12.74
N PRO A 71 10.98 2.28 -13.13
CA PRO A 71 10.53 1.27 -12.16
C PRO A 71 11.59 0.87 -11.15
N LEU A 72 12.84 0.75 -11.58
CA LEU A 72 13.92 0.30 -10.71
C LEU A 72 14.34 1.36 -9.70
N LYS A 73 14.34 2.62 -10.09
CA LYS A 73 14.69 3.74 -9.22
C LYS A 73 13.70 3.93 -8.06
N PHE A 74 12.43 3.71 -8.32
CA PHE A 74 11.36 3.95 -7.34
C PHE A 74 10.93 2.70 -6.55
N MET A 75 11.62 1.58 -6.69
CA MET A 75 11.34 0.36 -5.89
C MET A 75 11.20 0.60 -4.38
N PRO A 76 11.96 1.51 -3.73
CA PRO A 76 11.78 1.79 -2.31
C PRO A 76 10.35 2.18 -1.91
N ILE A 77 9.56 2.77 -2.82
CA ILE A 77 8.16 3.10 -2.54
C ILE A 77 7.31 1.83 -2.34
N LEU A 78 7.49 0.82 -3.18
CA LEU A 78 6.79 -0.46 -3.02
C LEU A 78 7.26 -1.18 -1.75
N LEU A 79 8.55 -1.09 -1.42
CA LEU A 79 9.08 -1.64 -0.18
C LEU A 79 8.48 -0.95 1.06
N MET A 80 8.40 0.37 1.07
CA MET A 80 7.75 1.11 2.15
C MET A 80 6.27 0.74 2.29
N GLN A 81 5.58 0.59 1.15
CA GLN A 81 4.19 0.15 1.09
C GLN A 81 4.01 -1.25 1.70
N LEU A 82 4.88 -2.18 1.36
CA LEU A 82 4.90 -3.52 1.93
C LEU A 82 5.14 -3.47 3.43
N CYS A 83 6.18 -2.73 3.87
CA CYS A 83 6.56 -2.64 5.26
C CYS A 83 5.42 -2.14 6.16
N TYR A 84 4.78 -1.01 5.82
CA TYR A 84 3.74 -0.48 6.71
C TYR A 84 2.51 -1.38 6.76
N LYS A 85 2.16 -2.07 5.67
CA LYS A 85 1.04 -3.02 5.65
C LYS A 85 1.33 -4.26 6.50
N VAL A 86 2.55 -4.79 6.41
CA VAL A 86 2.98 -5.93 7.25
C VAL A 86 3.02 -5.52 8.73
N ILE A 87 3.56 -4.36 9.04
CA ILE A 87 3.58 -3.82 10.41
C ILE A 87 2.15 -3.69 10.95
N TRP A 88 1.22 -3.14 10.15
CA TRP A 88 -0.17 -3.01 10.55
C TRP A 88 -0.83 -4.38 10.83
N VAL A 89 -0.58 -5.38 9.99
CA VAL A 89 -1.10 -6.74 10.23
C VAL A 89 -0.56 -7.30 11.54
N ILE A 90 0.75 -7.20 11.77
CA ILE A 90 1.39 -7.77 12.96
C ILE A 90 0.99 -7.00 14.24
N ALA A 91 0.99 -5.68 14.19
CA ALA A 91 0.81 -4.86 15.38
C ALA A 91 -0.65 -4.57 15.73
N VAL A 92 -1.58 -4.68 14.77
CA VAL A 92 -2.99 -4.33 14.95
C VAL A 92 -3.92 -5.51 14.68
N VAL A 93 -3.84 -6.12 13.51
CA VAL A 93 -4.80 -7.16 13.09
C VAL A 93 -4.66 -8.41 13.95
N ILE A 94 -3.44 -8.94 14.07
CA ILE A 94 -3.18 -10.16 14.83
C ILE A 94 -3.58 -10.01 16.31
N PRO A 95 -3.17 -8.97 17.04
CA PRO A 95 -3.62 -8.79 18.42
C PRO A 95 -5.14 -8.71 18.57
N LEU A 96 -5.83 -7.97 17.71
CA LEU A 96 -7.29 -7.88 17.75
C LEU A 96 -7.99 -9.21 17.46
N LEU A 97 -7.44 -10.04 16.58
CA LEU A 97 -7.94 -11.39 16.32
C LEU A 97 -7.74 -12.30 17.53
N ILE A 98 -6.57 -12.24 18.19
CA ILE A 98 -6.27 -13.07 19.37
C ILE A 98 -7.22 -12.79 20.52
N ILE A 99 -7.56 -11.51 20.77
CA ILE A 99 -8.47 -11.13 21.85
C ILE A 99 -9.95 -11.17 21.44
N GLY A 100 -10.26 -11.60 20.21
CA GLY A 100 -11.63 -11.70 19.71
C GLY A 100 -12.35 -10.35 19.51
N GLN A 101 -11.61 -9.27 19.33
CA GLN A 101 -12.15 -7.90 19.15
C GLN A 101 -11.93 -7.34 17.74
N PHE A 102 -11.67 -8.20 16.77
CA PHE A 102 -11.45 -7.75 15.39
C PHE A 102 -12.78 -7.27 14.76
N PRO A 103 -12.87 -5.99 14.34
CA PRO A 103 -14.11 -5.43 13.84
C PRO A 103 -14.39 -5.87 12.41
N SER A 104 -15.65 -6.20 12.12
CA SER A 104 -16.09 -6.67 10.80
C SER A 104 -15.83 -5.66 9.67
N TYR A 105 -15.90 -4.35 9.96
CA TYR A 105 -15.63 -3.31 8.96
C TYR A 105 -14.18 -3.30 8.47
N ALA A 106 -13.25 -3.88 9.23
CA ALA A 106 -11.84 -3.94 8.86
C ALA A 106 -11.50 -5.12 7.91
N ILE A 107 -12.44 -6.06 7.68
CA ILE A 107 -12.22 -7.22 6.81
C ILE A 107 -11.82 -6.79 5.39
N LEU A 108 -12.54 -5.83 4.82
CA LEU A 108 -12.25 -5.33 3.48
C LEU A 108 -10.84 -4.72 3.39
N HIS A 109 -10.39 -4.02 4.44
CA HIS A 109 -9.03 -3.49 4.53
C HIS A 109 -7.97 -4.60 4.56
N VAL A 110 -8.21 -5.65 5.34
CA VAL A 110 -7.32 -6.81 5.40
C VAL A 110 -7.20 -7.47 4.03
N VAL A 111 -8.32 -7.66 3.33
CA VAL A 111 -8.33 -8.25 1.98
C VAL A 111 -7.53 -7.38 1.00
N ILE A 112 -7.79 -6.08 0.96
CA ILE A 112 -7.06 -5.15 0.08
C ILE A 112 -5.56 -5.16 0.41
N PHE A 113 -5.19 -5.06 1.68
CA PHE A 113 -3.78 -5.07 2.09
C PHE A 113 -3.09 -6.39 1.78
N ALA A 114 -3.80 -7.52 1.92
CA ALA A 114 -3.27 -8.83 1.52
C ALA A 114 -2.91 -8.88 0.03
N THR A 115 -3.72 -8.29 -0.85
CA THR A 115 -3.41 -8.23 -2.28
C THR A 115 -2.14 -7.44 -2.56
N PHE A 116 -1.93 -6.32 -1.86
CA PHE A 116 -0.69 -5.54 -1.95
C PHE A 116 0.52 -6.30 -1.40
N ILE A 117 0.39 -6.91 -0.24
CA ILE A 117 1.48 -7.68 0.39
C ILE A 117 1.93 -8.80 -0.54
N ILE A 118 0.99 -9.58 -1.07
CA ILE A 118 1.29 -10.67 -2.01
C ILE A 118 1.95 -10.13 -3.28
N GLY A 119 1.38 -9.09 -3.87
CA GLY A 119 1.91 -8.47 -5.09
C GLY A 119 3.31 -7.92 -4.90
N ASP A 120 3.55 -7.15 -3.85
CA ASP A 120 4.86 -6.57 -3.55
C ASP A 120 5.92 -7.66 -3.26
N ILE A 121 5.55 -8.74 -2.55
CA ILE A 121 6.47 -9.88 -2.31
C ILE A 121 6.86 -10.56 -3.62
N ILE A 122 5.93 -10.70 -4.56
CA ILE A 122 6.20 -11.35 -5.85
C ILE A 122 7.10 -10.50 -6.73
N VAL A 123 6.93 -9.18 -6.73
CA VAL A 123 7.62 -8.31 -7.69
C VAL A 123 8.93 -7.73 -7.18
N LEU A 124 9.11 -7.58 -5.86
CA LEU A 124 10.30 -6.95 -5.30
C LEU A 124 11.51 -7.91 -5.32
N PRO A 125 12.63 -7.50 -5.94
CA PRO A 125 13.87 -8.27 -5.92
C PRO A 125 14.62 -8.03 -4.60
N PHE A 126 14.21 -8.71 -3.53
CA PHE A 126 14.78 -8.50 -2.18
C PHE A 126 16.28 -8.70 -2.10
N SER A 127 16.84 -9.65 -2.88
CA SER A 127 18.28 -9.86 -2.96
C SER A 127 19.02 -8.60 -3.39
N ASP A 128 18.50 -7.90 -4.38
CA ASP A 128 19.12 -6.68 -4.94
C ASP A 128 18.93 -5.47 -4.05
N LEU A 129 17.81 -5.44 -3.30
CA LEU A 129 17.50 -4.35 -2.35
C LEU A 129 18.36 -4.42 -1.08
N ILE A 130 18.74 -5.62 -0.66
CA ILE A 130 19.50 -5.86 0.59
C ILE A 130 21.00 -5.96 0.33
N SER A 131 21.42 -6.40 -0.87
CA SER A 131 22.83 -6.49 -1.20
C SER A 131 23.46 -5.10 -1.30
N LYS A 132 24.54 -4.86 -0.54
CA LYS A 132 25.42 -3.72 -0.80
C LYS A 132 25.97 -3.88 -2.23
N LYS A 133 25.74 -2.91 -3.10
CA LYS A 133 26.59 -2.77 -4.28
C LYS A 133 28.01 -2.58 -3.77
N SER A 134 28.88 -3.57 -3.95
CA SER A 134 30.31 -3.37 -3.84
C SER A 134 30.70 -2.41 -4.96
N GLU A 135 31.03 -1.20 -4.61
CA GLU A 135 31.71 -0.24 -5.49
C GLU A 135 33.07 -0.80 -5.92
#